data_0a17715e6dd11e35a167ac1459154f8d
#
_entry.id   0a17715e6dd11e35a167ac1459154f8d
#
_cell.length_a   1.000
_cell.length_b   1.000
_cell.length_c   1.000
_cell.angle_alpha   90.00
_cell.angle_beta   90.00
_cell.angle_gamma   90.00
#
_symmetry.space_group_name_H-M   'P 1'
#
loop_
_entity.id
_entity.type
_entity.pdbx_description
1 polymer ?
#
loop_
_entity_poly.entity_id
_entity_poly.type
_entity_poly.pdbx_seq_one_letter_code
_entity_poly.pdbx_strand_id
1 'polypeptide(L)'
;MRRILTLFVVLSMLLLGGCATDQRSDSLTTTLNAYASTVRWGDFPSALQFVDPKVREAHPVPALEMSRYQQYKVSGYDEGKGPIPNGKDEVTQVVQINLVNVNTQHERSVTDHQTWHYDAEGKRWWLVTGLPDISQQ
;
A
#
# COMPACT_ATOMS: atom_id res chain seq x y z
N MET A 1 -49.36 13.36 5.11
CA MET A 1 -48.18 14.17 5.33
C MET A 1 -47.11 13.48 6.18
N ARG A 2 -47.45 12.91 7.34
CA ARG A 2 -46.44 12.22 8.19
C ARG A 2 -45.73 11.07 7.50
N ARG A 3 -46.41 10.30 6.63
CA ARG A 3 -45.82 9.16 5.88
C ARG A 3 -44.89 9.59 4.75
N ILE A 4 -45.09 10.74 4.16
CA ILE A 4 -44.26 11.30 3.10
C ILE A 4 -42.99 11.88 3.70
N LEU A 5 -43.09 12.49 4.87
CA LEU A 5 -41.93 13.04 5.60
C LEU A 5 -40.97 11.92 6.06
N THR A 6 -41.50 10.80 6.54
CA THR A 6 -40.71 9.62 6.92
C THR A 6 -40.01 8.96 5.72
N LEU A 7 -40.68 8.94 4.56
CA LEU A 7 -40.07 8.43 3.32
C LEU A 7 -38.88 9.31 2.85
N PHE A 8 -39.02 10.63 2.96
CA PHE A 8 -37.95 11.57 2.62
C PHE A 8 -36.73 11.45 3.56
N VAL A 9 -36.97 11.25 4.85
CA VAL A 9 -35.89 11.07 5.84
C VAL A 9 -35.14 9.77 5.62
N VAL A 10 -35.84 8.67 5.29
CA VAL A 10 -35.22 7.38 4.99
C VAL A 10 -34.44 7.42 3.67
N LEU A 11 -34.94 8.09 2.66
CA LEU A 11 -34.27 8.25 1.36
C LEU A 11 -33.02 9.14 1.49
N SER A 12 -33.06 10.17 2.37
CA SER A 12 -31.91 11.04 2.63
C SER A 12 -30.76 10.32 3.36
N MET A 13 -31.06 9.33 4.21
CA MET A 13 -30.03 8.52 4.90
C MET A 13 -29.31 7.53 3.99
N LEU A 14 -29.95 7.10 2.89
CA LEU A 14 -29.33 6.19 1.93
C LEU A 14 -28.31 6.85 1.01
N LEU A 15 -28.32 8.18 0.87
CA LEU A 15 -27.40 8.92 0.02
C LEU A 15 -26.05 9.26 0.69
N LEU A 16 -25.94 9.12 2.00
CA LEU A 16 -24.72 9.48 2.76
C LEU A 16 -23.67 8.35 2.78
N GLY A 17 -24.02 7.13 2.43
CA GLY A 17 -23.10 5.99 2.45
C GLY A 17 -22.18 5.88 1.22
N GLY A 18 -22.55 6.43 0.08
CA GLY A 18 -21.82 6.27 -1.18
C GLY A 18 -20.50 7.06 -1.22
N CYS A 19 -20.48 8.28 -0.76
CA CYS A 19 -19.29 9.15 -0.85
C CYS A 19 -18.10 8.68 -0.01
N ALA A 20 -18.32 8.03 1.13
CA ALA A 20 -17.23 7.57 2.00
C ALA A 20 -16.50 6.35 1.41
N THR A 21 -17.21 5.47 0.71
CA THR A 21 -16.63 4.29 0.06
C THR A 21 -15.79 4.69 -1.16
N ASP A 22 -16.28 5.60 -1.98
CA ASP A 22 -15.56 6.12 -3.15
C ASP A 22 -14.28 6.85 -2.71
N GLN A 23 -14.35 7.70 -1.70
CA GLN A 23 -13.20 8.42 -1.18
C GLN A 23 -12.12 7.48 -0.62
N ARG A 24 -12.51 6.37 0.02
CA ARG A 24 -11.58 5.35 0.52
C ARG A 24 -10.90 4.60 -0.63
N SER A 25 -11.63 4.25 -1.67
CA SER A 25 -11.12 3.60 -2.87
C SER A 25 -10.14 4.49 -3.63
N ASP A 26 -10.46 5.76 -3.79
CA ASP A 26 -9.59 6.75 -4.43
C ASP A 26 -8.30 6.97 -3.61
N SER A 27 -8.43 7.03 -2.29
CA SER A 27 -7.30 7.12 -1.36
C SER A 27 -6.39 5.89 -1.45
N LEU A 28 -6.94 4.69 -1.58
CA LEU A 28 -6.17 3.46 -1.79
C LEU A 28 -5.36 3.53 -3.08
N THR A 29 -6.02 3.82 -4.19
CA THR A 29 -5.39 3.93 -5.51
C THR A 29 -4.26 4.95 -5.50
N THR A 30 -4.50 6.12 -4.91
CA THR A 30 -3.48 7.17 -4.77
C THR A 30 -2.29 6.69 -3.93
N THR A 31 -2.54 6.00 -2.83
CA THR A 31 -1.49 5.48 -1.94
C THR A 31 -0.65 4.40 -2.63
N LEU A 32 -1.29 3.44 -3.30
CA LEU A 32 -0.59 2.37 -4.02
C LEU A 32 0.28 2.93 -5.16
N ASN A 33 -0.24 3.87 -5.93
CA ASN A 33 0.52 4.53 -6.99
C ASN A 33 1.70 5.33 -6.45
N ALA A 34 1.52 6.04 -5.35
CA ALA A 34 2.60 6.80 -4.70
C ALA A 34 3.69 5.86 -4.15
N TYR A 35 3.31 4.75 -3.53
CA TYR A 35 4.25 3.72 -3.07
C TYR A 35 5.02 3.11 -4.23
N ALA A 36 4.34 2.62 -5.27
CA ALA A 36 4.95 2.05 -6.45
C ALA A 36 5.93 3.04 -7.12
N SER A 37 5.54 4.31 -7.24
CA SER A 37 6.40 5.37 -7.77
C SER A 37 7.64 5.60 -6.91
N THR A 38 7.48 5.63 -5.58
CA THR A 38 8.60 5.81 -4.64
C THR A 38 9.59 4.66 -4.73
N VAL A 39 9.10 3.40 -4.80
CA VAL A 39 9.94 2.21 -4.94
C VAL A 39 10.67 2.18 -6.29
N ARG A 40 9.99 2.56 -7.38
CA ARG A 40 10.56 2.52 -8.74
C ARG A 40 11.58 3.63 -9.01
N TRP A 41 11.27 4.84 -8.62
CA TRP A 41 12.01 6.04 -9.04
C TRP A 41 12.78 6.71 -7.91
N GLY A 42 12.44 6.42 -6.67
CA GLY A 42 13.13 6.86 -5.48
C GLY A 42 14.09 5.80 -4.96
N ASP A 43 13.91 5.46 -3.71
CA ASP A 43 14.66 4.41 -3.03
C ASP A 43 13.77 3.68 -2.01
N PHE A 44 14.17 2.49 -1.60
CA PHE A 44 13.46 1.71 -0.57
C PHE A 44 13.38 2.43 0.78
N PRO A 45 14.44 3.10 1.28
CA PRO A 45 14.34 3.87 2.52
C PRO A 45 13.23 4.91 2.50
N SER A 46 13.04 5.62 1.39
CA SER A 46 11.95 6.60 1.25
C SER A 46 10.56 5.96 1.30
N ALA A 47 10.44 4.70 0.92
CA ALA A 47 9.18 3.94 0.99
C ALA A 47 8.76 3.62 2.44
N LEU A 48 9.64 3.74 3.42
CA LEU A 48 9.30 3.59 4.85
C LEU A 48 8.21 4.56 5.32
N GLN A 49 8.02 5.68 4.65
CA GLN A 49 6.93 6.61 4.97
C GLN A 49 5.53 6.00 4.83
N PHE A 50 5.39 4.93 4.04
CA PHE A 50 4.13 4.22 3.84
C PHE A 50 3.91 3.09 4.84
N VAL A 51 4.96 2.65 5.53
CA VAL A 51 4.88 1.58 6.53
C VAL A 51 4.24 2.13 7.81
N ASP A 52 3.31 1.37 8.38
CA ASP A 52 2.65 1.73 9.64
C ASP A 52 3.70 2.08 10.71
N PRO A 53 3.58 3.23 11.39
CA PRO A 53 4.51 3.65 12.43
C PRO A 53 4.71 2.61 13.52
N LYS A 54 3.65 1.90 13.93
CA LYS A 54 3.71 0.83 14.94
C LYS A 54 4.55 -0.36 14.45
N VAL A 55 4.43 -0.69 13.16
CA VAL A 55 5.24 -1.76 12.54
C VAL A 55 6.71 -1.34 12.47
N ARG A 56 6.99 -0.09 12.09
CA ARG A 56 8.36 0.44 12.05
C ARG A 56 9.04 0.46 13.42
N GLU A 57 8.29 0.78 14.46
CA GLU A 57 8.79 0.79 15.84
C GLU A 57 9.02 -0.62 16.38
N ALA A 58 8.10 -1.55 16.09
CA ALA A 58 8.19 -2.94 16.54
C ALA A 58 9.25 -3.74 15.78
N HIS A 59 9.44 -3.43 14.49
CA HIS A 59 10.35 -4.14 13.59
C HIS A 59 11.18 -3.12 12.78
N PRO A 60 12.13 -2.42 13.43
CA PRO A 60 13.00 -1.48 12.74
C PRO A 60 13.88 -2.22 11.72
N VAL A 61 14.03 -1.64 10.53
CA VAL A 61 14.89 -2.21 9.49
C VAL A 61 16.36 -2.15 9.95
N PRO A 62 17.06 -3.28 10.03
CA PRO A 62 18.47 -3.29 10.43
C PRO A 62 19.35 -2.49 9.48
N ALA A 63 20.43 -1.89 9.99
CA ALA A 63 21.35 -1.10 9.18
C ALA A 63 21.97 -1.91 8.02
N LEU A 64 22.21 -3.21 8.22
CA LEU A 64 22.70 -4.10 7.17
C LEU A 64 21.68 -4.26 6.03
N GLU A 65 20.41 -4.42 6.36
CA GLU A 65 19.35 -4.53 5.36
C GLU A 65 19.13 -3.21 4.63
N MET A 66 19.18 -2.10 5.35
CA MET A 66 19.14 -0.77 4.76
C MET A 66 20.26 -0.55 3.75
N SER A 67 21.47 -1.02 4.05
CA SER A 67 22.60 -0.96 3.11
C SER A 67 22.43 -1.88 1.89
N ARG A 68 21.73 -3.01 2.05
CA ARG A 68 21.38 -3.88 0.92
C ARG A 68 20.41 -3.20 -0.04
N TYR A 69 19.40 -2.52 0.46
CA TYR A 69 18.47 -1.77 -0.40
C TYR A 69 19.19 -0.77 -1.31
N GLN A 70 20.25 -0.14 -0.83
CA GLN A 70 21.05 0.82 -1.60
C GLN A 70 21.82 0.18 -2.76
N GLN A 71 22.01 -1.13 -2.74
CA GLN A 71 22.71 -1.87 -3.81
C GLN A 71 21.80 -2.23 -4.98
N TYR A 72 20.52 -1.97 -4.87
CA TYR A 72 19.52 -2.36 -5.87
C TYR A 72 18.71 -1.17 -6.36
N LYS A 73 18.41 -1.20 -7.65
CA LYS A 73 17.39 -0.36 -8.27
C LYS A 73 16.27 -1.21 -8.84
N VAL A 74 15.06 -0.66 -8.84
CA VAL A 74 13.91 -1.33 -9.41
C VAL A 74 13.85 -1.05 -10.90
N SER A 75 13.93 -2.11 -11.71
CA SER A 75 13.77 -2.05 -13.17
C SER A 75 12.33 -2.34 -13.63
N GLY A 76 11.55 -3.04 -12.80
CA GLY A 76 10.16 -3.36 -13.08
C GLY A 76 9.34 -3.51 -11.79
N TYR A 77 8.07 -3.15 -11.88
CA TYR A 77 7.09 -3.26 -10.79
C TYR A 77 5.76 -3.67 -11.39
N ASP A 78 5.37 -4.92 -11.17
CA ASP A 78 4.14 -5.50 -11.72
C ASP A 78 3.17 -5.83 -10.59
N GLU A 79 2.05 -5.13 -10.58
CA GLU A 79 1.00 -5.26 -9.57
C GLU A 79 0.09 -6.48 -9.79
N GLY A 80 0.33 -7.24 -10.86
CA GLY A 80 -0.42 -8.46 -11.17
C GLY A 80 -1.93 -8.20 -11.27
N LYS A 81 -2.68 -8.81 -10.36
CA LYS A 81 -4.15 -8.64 -10.32
C LYS A 81 -4.60 -7.38 -9.57
N GLY A 82 -3.67 -6.63 -9.02
CA GLY A 82 -3.96 -5.47 -8.20
C GLY A 82 -4.45 -5.82 -6.78
N PRO A 83 -4.96 -4.82 -6.05
CA PRO A 83 -5.39 -5.00 -4.67
C PRO A 83 -6.68 -5.81 -4.57
N ILE A 84 -6.69 -6.78 -3.66
CA ILE A 84 -7.83 -7.67 -3.36
C ILE A 84 -8.30 -7.35 -1.94
N PRO A 85 -9.58 -6.99 -1.76
CA PRO A 85 -10.13 -6.76 -0.43
C PRO A 85 -9.99 -7.98 0.48
N ASN A 86 -9.53 -7.76 1.71
CA ASN A 86 -9.43 -8.76 2.76
C ASN A 86 -10.16 -8.25 4.00
N GLY A 87 -11.48 -8.29 3.99
CA GLY A 87 -12.31 -7.70 5.02
C GLY A 87 -12.65 -6.24 4.73
N LYS A 88 -13.03 -5.50 5.79
CA LYS A 88 -13.57 -4.14 5.69
C LYS A 88 -12.49 -3.06 5.51
N ASP A 89 -11.39 -3.18 6.22
CA ASP A 89 -10.38 -2.14 6.36
C ASP A 89 -8.99 -2.59 5.89
N GLU A 90 -8.94 -3.69 5.14
CA GLU A 90 -7.69 -4.29 4.69
C GLU A 90 -7.77 -4.71 3.23
N VAL A 91 -6.66 -4.57 2.51
CA VAL A 91 -6.46 -5.13 1.18
C VAL A 91 -5.11 -5.82 1.11
N THR A 92 -5.03 -6.87 0.30
CA THR A 92 -3.78 -7.57 -0.01
C THR A 92 -3.44 -7.42 -1.49
N GLN A 93 -2.16 -7.37 -1.79
CA GLN A 93 -1.65 -7.28 -3.16
C GLN A 93 -0.36 -8.09 -3.28
N VAL A 94 -0.19 -8.79 -4.39
CA VAL A 94 1.06 -9.50 -4.71
C VAL A 94 1.73 -8.78 -5.87
N VAL A 95 2.94 -8.33 -5.66
CA VAL A 95 3.71 -7.55 -6.62
C VAL A 95 4.98 -8.29 -7.00
N GLN A 96 5.29 -8.33 -8.29
CA GLN A 96 6.60 -8.76 -8.80
C GLN A 96 7.50 -7.56 -8.98
N ILE A 97 8.65 -7.56 -8.30
CA ILE A 97 9.61 -6.46 -8.35
C ILE A 97 10.88 -6.98 -9.01
N ASN A 98 11.24 -6.38 -10.15
CA ASN A 98 12.50 -6.67 -10.80
C ASN A 98 13.58 -5.72 -10.28
N LEU A 99 14.69 -6.31 -9.83
CA LEU A 99 15.80 -5.63 -9.18
C LEU A 99 17.05 -5.74 -10.04
N VAL A 100 17.78 -4.64 -10.16
CA VAL A 100 19.12 -4.61 -10.77
C VAL A 100 20.14 -4.22 -9.70
N ASN A 101 21.16 -5.05 -9.51
CA ASN A 101 22.27 -4.69 -8.65
C ASN A 101 23.11 -3.59 -9.32
N VAL A 102 23.31 -2.47 -8.64
CA VAL A 102 24.00 -1.29 -9.21
C VAL A 102 25.49 -1.53 -9.50
N ASN A 103 26.10 -2.50 -8.83
CA ASN A 103 27.52 -2.81 -8.98
C ASN A 103 27.79 -3.88 -10.05
N THR A 104 26.97 -4.95 -10.06
CA THR A 104 27.17 -6.11 -10.94
C THR A 104 26.28 -6.10 -12.17
N GLN A 105 25.27 -5.24 -12.23
CA GLN A 105 24.22 -5.19 -13.24
C GLN A 105 23.39 -6.47 -13.36
N HIS A 106 23.48 -7.34 -12.35
CA HIS A 106 22.71 -8.56 -12.31
C HIS A 106 21.24 -8.26 -12.01
N GLU A 107 20.34 -8.82 -12.83
CA GLU A 107 18.89 -8.73 -12.62
C GLU A 107 18.36 -9.94 -11.86
N ARG A 108 17.39 -9.70 -11.00
CA ARG A 108 16.57 -10.75 -10.38
C ARG A 108 15.18 -10.22 -10.07
N SER A 109 14.24 -11.13 -9.82
CA SER A 109 12.87 -10.80 -9.43
C SER A 109 12.60 -11.27 -8.01
N VAL A 110 11.86 -10.49 -7.26
CA VAL A 110 11.33 -10.86 -5.94
C VAL A 110 9.82 -10.71 -5.93
N THR A 111 9.15 -11.56 -5.16
CA THR A 111 7.70 -11.47 -4.94
C THR A 111 7.44 -10.77 -3.62
N ASP A 112 6.72 -9.67 -3.67
CA ASP A 112 6.34 -8.88 -2.51
C ASP A 112 4.85 -9.07 -2.19
N HIS A 113 4.57 -9.62 -1.02
CA HIS A 113 3.21 -9.81 -0.49
C HIS A 113 2.86 -8.63 0.41
N GLN A 114 2.09 -7.71 -0.12
CA GLN A 114 1.70 -6.49 0.57
C GLN A 114 0.34 -6.65 1.24
N THR A 115 0.25 -6.18 2.48
CA THR A 115 -1.01 -5.98 3.19
C THR A 115 -1.12 -4.52 3.60
N TRP A 116 -2.23 -3.91 3.21
CA TRP A 116 -2.53 -2.51 3.47
C TRP A 116 -3.74 -2.40 4.38
N HIS A 117 -3.62 -1.63 5.43
CA HIS A 117 -4.68 -1.38 6.40
C HIS A 117 -5.13 0.08 6.36
N TYR A 118 -6.45 0.29 6.38
CA TYR A 118 -7.03 1.62 6.41
C TYR A 118 -7.15 2.16 7.83
N ASP A 119 -6.51 3.25 8.09
CA ASP A 119 -6.68 4.04 9.31
C ASP A 119 -7.84 5.03 9.11
N ALA A 120 -8.97 4.75 9.75
CA ALA A 120 -10.17 5.58 9.65
C ALA A 120 -10.01 6.95 10.31
N GLU A 121 -9.18 7.07 11.33
CA GLU A 121 -8.89 8.32 12.06
C GLU A 121 -8.02 9.25 11.22
N GLY A 122 -6.92 8.72 10.69
CA GLY A 122 -6.02 9.44 9.80
C GLY A 122 -6.48 9.51 8.35
N LYS A 123 -7.54 8.78 7.97
CA LYS A 123 -8.08 8.68 6.60
C LYS A 123 -7.01 8.30 5.57
N ARG A 124 -6.17 7.32 5.92
CA ARG A 124 -5.07 6.89 5.06
C ARG A 124 -4.82 5.39 5.15
N TRP A 125 -4.15 4.87 4.14
CA TRP A 125 -3.71 3.49 4.07
C TRP A 125 -2.27 3.35 4.54
N TRP A 126 -2.01 2.31 5.33
CA TRP A 126 -0.69 1.95 5.83
C TRP A 126 -0.28 0.57 5.37
N LEU A 127 0.96 0.44 4.93
CA LEU A 127 1.58 -0.85 4.66
C LEU A 127 1.97 -1.51 5.99
N VAL A 128 1.40 -2.70 6.28
CA VAL A 128 1.63 -3.40 7.55
C VAL A 128 2.60 -4.57 7.42
N THR A 129 2.97 -4.96 6.21
CA THR A 129 3.96 -6.04 5.95
C THR A 129 5.42 -5.55 5.91
N GLY A 130 5.64 -4.23 5.97
CA GLY A 130 6.98 -3.68 5.86
C GLY A 130 7.48 -3.54 4.43
N LEU A 131 8.76 -3.20 4.26
CA LEU A 131 9.41 -3.11 2.95
C LEU A 131 9.59 -4.50 2.32
N PRO A 132 9.71 -4.58 0.98
CA PRO A 132 9.94 -5.84 0.29
C PRO A 132 11.18 -6.58 0.80
N ASP A 133 11.05 -7.88 1.02
CA ASP A 133 12.21 -8.72 1.33
C ASP A 133 13.03 -8.98 0.06
N ILE A 134 14.11 -8.24 -0.10
CA ILE A 134 15.04 -8.39 -1.22
C ILE A 134 16.10 -9.48 -1.01
N SER A 135 16.04 -10.24 0.09
CA SER A 135 16.94 -11.37 0.33
C SER A 135 16.48 -12.67 -0.31
N GLN A 136 15.22 -12.73 -0.78
CA GLN A 136 14.67 -13.89 -1.50
C GLN A 136 15.51 -14.22 -2.73
N GLN A 137 15.78 -15.52 -2.92
CA GLN A 137 16.50 -16.06 -4.08
C GLN A 137 15.54 -16.74 -5.04
#